data_1e383dcf3280a68002ce07c173f7bfd5
#
_entry.id   1e383dcf3280a68002ce07c173f7bfd5
#
_cell.length_a   1.000
_cell.length_b   1.000
_cell.length_c   1.000
_cell.angle_alpha   90.00
_cell.angle_beta   90.00
_cell.angle_gamma   90.00
#
_symmetry.space_group_name_H-M   'P 1'
#
loop_
_entity.id
_entity.type
_entity.pdbx_description
1 polymer ?
#
loop_
_entity_poly.entity_id
_entity_poly.type
_entity_poly.pdbx_seq_one_letter_code
_entity_poly.pdbx_strand_id
1 'polypeptide(L)'
;MLRSLKFTALVMGMIGATHAMAAGPDLTVVSFGGANKAAQVKAFYAPWEAAGNGKIVAGEYNGEMAKVKAMVDTKSVSWDLVEVESPELSRGCDEDMFEQLDPALFGKSEDYVKGAIQPCGVGFFVWSTVLAYNADKLKTAPTSWVDFWDTKQFPGKRGLRKGAKYTLEFALMADGVAPKDVYKVLASKDGQDRAFKKLDELKPSIQWWEAGAQPPQYLASGDVVMSSAYNGRIAAVQKESNLKVVWNGGIYDFDAWAIPKGLDAKRAEAAKKFIAFSVQPQQQKTYSENIAYGPANIQAVPLLAKDVLKDMPTTPENIANQVQIDVSFWADNGEQLEQRFNSWAAK
;
A
#
# COMPACT_ATOMS: atom_id res chain seq x y z
N MET A 1 9.12 -51.23 76.11
CA MET A 1 9.76 -51.45 74.81
C MET A 1 8.81 -50.90 73.73
N LEU A 2 8.95 -49.63 73.33
CA LEU A 2 8.18 -49.03 72.24
C LEU A 2 9.07 -48.94 71.03
N ARG A 3 8.65 -49.58 69.92
CA ARG A 3 9.27 -49.49 68.61
C ARG A 3 8.59 -48.30 67.85
N SER A 4 9.37 -47.29 67.55
CA SER A 4 8.93 -46.18 66.66
C SER A 4 9.02 -46.57 65.20
N LEU A 5 7.91 -46.57 64.47
CA LEU A 5 7.86 -46.64 63.03
C LEU A 5 8.19 -45.27 62.44
N LYS A 6 9.24 -45.18 61.64
CA LYS A 6 9.50 -44.00 60.80
C LYS A 6 8.79 -44.17 59.46
N PHE A 7 7.82 -43.32 59.20
CA PHE A 7 7.21 -43.16 57.86
C PHE A 7 8.11 -42.24 57.02
N THR A 8 8.65 -42.78 55.96
CA THR A 8 9.37 -41.99 54.95
C THR A 8 8.37 -41.61 53.87
N ALA A 9 8.01 -40.34 53.79
CA ALA A 9 7.14 -39.81 52.70
C ALA A 9 8.02 -39.58 51.47
N LEU A 10 7.73 -40.31 50.38
CA LEU A 10 8.35 -40.14 49.08
C LEU A 10 7.58 -39.01 48.35
N VAL A 11 8.17 -37.81 48.30
CA VAL A 11 7.64 -36.71 47.49
C VAL A 11 8.05 -36.94 46.02
N MET A 12 7.08 -37.36 45.22
CA MET A 12 7.23 -37.49 43.79
C MET A 12 7.06 -36.10 43.15
N GLY A 13 8.17 -35.41 42.83
CA GLY A 13 8.19 -34.16 42.14
C GLY A 13 7.79 -34.40 40.67
N MET A 14 6.59 -33.91 40.27
CA MET A 14 6.21 -33.79 38.89
C MET A 14 7.04 -32.64 38.24
N ILE A 15 8.08 -32.99 37.50
CA ILE A 15 8.78 -32.08 36.61
C ILE A 15 7.85 -31.85 35.41
N GLY A 16 7.06 -30.76 35.48
CA GLY A 16 6.33 -30.29 34.32
C GLY A 16 7.32 -29.82 33.24
N ALA A 17 7.53 -30.60 32.22
CA ALA A 17 8.29 -30.19 31.04
C ALA A 17 7.47 -29.10 30.31
N THR A 18 7.77 -27.85 30.62
CA THR A 18 7.33 -26.71 29.77
C THR A 18 8.05 -26.87 28.44
N HIS A 19 7.38 -27.35 27.43
CA HIS A 19 7.85 -27.29 26.07
C HIS A 19 7.92 -25.81 25.71
N ALA A 20 9.10 -25.19 25.80
CA ALA A 20 9.38 -23.93 25.16
C ALA A 20 9.23 -24.20 23.66
N MET A 21 8.12 -23.75 23.08
CA MET A 21 7.99 -23.74 21.62
C MET A 21 9.14 -22.86 21.10
N ALA A 22 10.00 -23.46 20.27
CA ALA A 22 11.06 -22.70 19.63
C ALA A 22 10.40 -21.57 18.83
N ALA A 23 10.85 -20.33 19.06
CA ALA A 23 10.39 -19.20 18.28
C ALA A 23 10.59 -19.44 16.79
N GLY A 24 9.68 -18.97 15.97
CA GLY A 24 9.82 -18.98 14.50
C GLY A 24 11.06 -18.21 14.07
N PRO A 25 11.46 -18.29 12.79
CA PRO A 25 12.54 -17.47 12.26
C PRO A 25 12.12 -16.00 12.23
N ASP A 26 13.10 -15.11 12.43
CA ASP A 26 12.87 -13.69 12.19
C ASP A 26 12.60 -13.45 10.71
N LEU A 27 11.70 -12.51 10.39
CA LEU A 27 11.33 -12.15 9.03
C LEU A 27 11.71 -10.70 8.73
N THR A 28 12.35 -10.46 7.59
CA THR A 28 12.55 -9.12 7.03
C THR A 28 11.35 -8.76 6.17
N VAL A 29 10.55 -7.81 6.64
CA VAL A 29 9.34 -7.33 5.94
C VAL A 29 9.59 -5.91 5.46
N VAL A 30 9.51 -5.69 4.15
CA VAL A 30 9.79 -4.39 3.52
C VAL A 30 8.51 -3.78 2.98
N SER A 31 8.26 -2.52 3.35
CA SER A 31 7.02 -1.80 3.04
C SER A 31 7.28 -0.34 2.66
N PHE A 32 6.21 0.41 2.29
CA PHE A 32 6.29 1.83 1.90
C PHE A 32 6.49 2.82 3.07
N GLY A 33 6.82 2.35 4.26
CA GLY A 33 7.23 3.19 5.37
C GLY A 33 6.19 4.18 5.94
N GLY A 34 6.63 5.07 6.80
CA GLY A 34 5.83 6.16 7.38
C GLY A 34 4.58 5.68 8.13
N ALA A 35 3.43 6.38 7.99
CA ALA A 35 2.16 6.03 8.65
C ALA A 35 1.67 4.62 8.27
N ASN A 36 1.97 4.15 7.05
CA ASN A 36 1.66 2.79 6.61
C ASN A 36 2.37 1.76 7.49
N LYS A 37 3.70 1.87 7.60
CA LYS A 37 4.49 0.99 8.48
C LYS A 37 4.04 1.08 9.95
N ALA A 38 3.72 2.29 10.44
CA ALA A 38 3.22 2.46 11.80
C ALA A 38 1.91 1.69 12.05
N ALA A 39 1.00 1.67 11.07
CA ALA A 39 -0.22 0.87 11.13
C ALA A 39 0.08 -0.64 11.06
N GLN A 40 1.01 -1.06 10.18
CA GLN A 40 1.45 -2.45 10.06
C GLN A 40 2.08 -2.97 11.36
N VAL A 41 2.91 -2.16 12.03
CA VAL A 41 3.49 -2.54 13.33
C VAL A 41 2.39 -2.87 14.34
N LYS A 42 1.35 -2.06 14.43
CA LYS A 42 0.25 -2.29 15.38
C LYS A 42 -0.64 -3.47 14.99
N ALA A 43 -0.92 -3.62 13.71
CA ALA A 43 -1.88 -4.62 13.23
C ALA A 43 -1.25 -5.99 13.01
N PHE A 44 0.00 -6.03 12.57
CA PHE A 44 0.63 -7.27 12.08
C PHE A 44 1.89 -7.63 12.88
N TYR A 45 2.86 -6.72 12.99
CA TYR A 45 4.19 -7.07 13.49
C TYR A 45 4.18 -7.36 14.99
N ALA A 46 3.69 -6.43 15.81
CA ALA A 46 3.64 -6.62 17.25
C ALA A 46 2.77 -7.81 17.69
N PRO A 47 1.56 -8.04 17.12
CA PRO A 47 0.78 -9.25 17.42
C PRO A 47 1.46 -10.55 16.96
N TRP A 48 2.16 -10.54 15.81
CA TRP A 48 2.93 -11.69 15.33
C TRP A 48 4.06 -12.09 16.29
N GLU A 49 4.83 -11.09 16.72
CA GLU A 49 5.92 -11.28 17.69
C GLU A 49 5.41 -11.74 19.06
N ALA A 50 4.31 -11.13 19.53
CA ALA A 50 3.68 -11.50 20.81
C ALA A 50 3.16 -12.95 20.82
N ALA A 51 2.78 -13.48 19.64
CA ALA A 51 2.40 -14.89 19.49
C ALA A 51 3.60 -15.86 19.44
N GLY A 52 4.85 -15.38 19.54
CA GLY A 52 6.05 -16.20 19.54
C GLY A 52 6.50 -16.68 18.15
N ASN A 53 6.04 -16.04 17.08
CA ASN A 53 6.33 -16.46 15.69
C ASN A 53 7.69 -15.96 15.15
N GLY A 54 8.55 -15.36 15.97
CA GLY A 54 9.79 -14.71 15.58
C GLY A 54 9.63 -13.18 15.49
N LYS A 55 10.73 -12.47 15.31
CA LYS A 55 10.75 -10.99 15.22
C LYS A 55 10.53 -10.53 13.79
N ILE A 56 10.02 -9.32 13.64
CA ILE A 56 9.93 -8.62 12.35
C ILE A 56 11.02 -7.56 12.26
N VAL A 57 11.91 -7.73 11.29
CA VAL A 57 12.88 -6.71 10.89
C VAL A 57 12.23 -5.86 9.79
N ALA A 58 11.70 -4.71 10.17
CA ALA A 58 10.93 -3.87 9.27
C ALA A 58 11.84 -2.97 8.42
N GLY A 59 11.86 -3.19 7.10
CA GLY A 59 12.52 -2.35 6.10
C GLY A 59 11.55 -1.38 5.42
N GLU A 60 12.12 -0.43 4.67
CA GLU A 60 11.35 0.55 3.88
C GLU A 60 11.92 0.69 2.47
N TYR A 61 11.04 0.95 1.49
CA TYR A 61 11.38 1.28 0.12
C TYR A 61 10.25 2.11 -0.51
N ASN A 62 10.43 2.59 -1.76
CA ASN A 62 9.42 3.39 -2.48
C ASN A 62 8.95 2.70 -3.77
N GLY A 63 8.92 1.36 -3.80
CA GLY A 63 8.46 0.59 -4.96
C GLY A 63 9.55 0.30 -6.00
N GLU A 64 10.84 0.39 -5.63
CA GLU A 64 11.95 0.13 -6.56
C GLU A 64 12.10 -1.38 -6.84
N MET A 65 11.30 -1.89 -7.80
CA MET A 65 11.28 -3.29 -8.21
C MET A 65 12.64 -3.81 -8.69
N ALA A 66 13.51 -2.93 -9.19
CA ALA A 66 14.88 -3.29 -9.57
C ALA A 66 15.69 -3.88 -8.40
N LYS A 67 15.41 -3.48 -7.16
CA LYS A 67 16.05 -4.06 -5.96
C LYS A 67 15.60 -5.51 -5.76
N VAL A 68 14.30 -5.78 -5.92
CA VAL A 68 13.76 -7.14 -5.81
C VAL A 68 14.36 -8.02 -6.90
N LYS A 69 14.33 -7.55 -8.15
CA LYS A 69 14.92 -8.26 -9.28
C LYS A 69 16.40 -8.58 -9.07
N ALA A 70 17.19 -7.61 -8.63
CA ALA A 70 18.62 -7.82 -8.36
C ALA A 70 18.87 -8.91 -7.30
N MET A 71 18.08 -8.95 -6.23
CA MET A 71 18.20 -9.99 -5.19
C MET A 71 17.89 -11.38 -5.75
N VAL A 72 16.84 -11.49 -6.58
CA VAL A 72 16.43 -12.77 -7.18
C VAL A 72 17.46 -13.23 -8.21
N ASP A 73 17.86 -12.36 -9.14
CA ASP A 73 18.84 -12.68 -10.20
C ASP A 73 20.20 -13.12 -9.62
N THR A 74 20.65 -12.47 -8.55
CA THR A 74 21.92 -12.79 -7.88
C THR A 74 21.79 -13.93 -6.87
N LYS A 75 20.59 -14.47 -6.65
CA LYS A 75 20.29 -15.49 -5.63
C LYS A 75 20.74 -15.08 -4.22
N SER A 76 20.63 -13.79 -3.92
CA SER A 76 21.01 -13.20 -2.63
C SER A 76 19.81 -12.48 -2.00
N VAL A 77 18.77 -13.26 -1.70
CA VAL A 77 17.48 -12.73 -1.22
C VAL A 77 17.55 -12.45 0.28
N SER A 78 17.52 -11.16 0.62
CA SER A 78 17.57 -10.69 2.02
C SER A 78 16.20 -10.26 2.56
N TRP A 79 15.18 -10.05 1.72
CA TRP A 79 13.81 -9.71 2.10
C TRP A 79 12.97 -10.98 2.11
N ASP A 80 12.17 -11.19 3.16
CA ASP A 80 11.26 -12.33 3.25
C ASP A 80 9.89 -12.01 2.67
N LEU A 81 9.48 -10.77 2.85
CA LEU A 81 8.22 -10.23 2.37
C LEU A 81 8.44 -8.82 1.83
N VAL A 82 7.76 -8.52 0.75
CA VAL A 82 7.71 -7.17 0.19
C VAL A 82 6.25 -6.78 -0.07
N GLU A 83 5.90 -5.55 0.32
CA GLU A 83 4.65 -4.89 -0.04
C GLU A 83 4.78 -4.34 -1.46
N VAL A 84 3.86 -4.70 -2.34
CA VAL A 84 3.86 -4.26 -3.74
C VAL A 84 2.47 -3.80 -4.17
N GLU A 85 2.40 -2.83 -5.08
CA GLU A 85 1.18 -2.42 -5.74
C GLU A 85 0.73 -3.49 -6.76
N SER A 86 -0.54 -3.51 -7.13
CA SER A 86 -1.09 -4.62 -7.93
C SER A 86 -0.47 -4.79 -9.33
N PRO A 87 -0.07 -3.74 -10.08
CA PRO A 87 0.64 -3.93 -11.35
C PRO A 87 2.04 -4.52 -11.19
N GLU A 88 2.76 -4.13 -10.14
CA GLU A 88 4.09 -4.65 -9.82
C GLU A 88 4.02 -6.11 -9.36
N LEU A 89 2.94 -6.49 -8.65
CA LEU A 89 2.69 -7.89 -8.31
C LEU A 89 2.48 -8.73 -9.57
N SER A 90 1.60 -8.27 -10.47
CA SER A 90 1.31 -8.98 -11.73
C SER A 90 2.57 -9.16 -12.55
N ARG A 91 3.27 -8.07 -12.84
CA ARG A 91 4.51 -8.12 -13.62
C ARG A 91 5.59 -8.99 -12.97
N GLY A 92 5.81 -8.80 -11.66
CA GLY A 92 6.82 -9.57 -10.93
C GLY A 92 6.49 -11.06 -10.86
N CYS A 93 5.21 -11.43 -10.92
CA CYS A 93 4.78 -12.81 -11.02
C CYS A 93 5.10 -13.38 -12.43
N ASP A 94 4.81 -12.64 -13.49
CA ASP A 94 5.11 -13.04 -14.87
C ASP A 94 6.61 -13.13 -15.14
N GLU A 95 7.41 -12.26 -14.53
CA GLU A 95 8.88 -12.26 -14.60
C GLU A 95 9.56 -13.26 -13.64
N ASP A 96 8.79 -14.13 -12.96
CA ASP A 96 9.30 -15.16 -12.04
C ASP A 96 10.10 -14.57 -10.85
N MET A 97 9.76 -13.35 -10.41
CA MET A 97 10.41 -12.66 -9.29
C MET A 97 9.85 -13.09 -7.92
N PHE A 98 8.63 -13.61 -7.89
CA PHE A 98 7.92 -13.97 -6.67
C PHE A 98 7.58 -15.46 -6.60
N GLU A 99 7.50 -15.99 -5.38
CA GLU A 99 7.04 -17.35 -5.13
C GLU A 99 5.56 -17.50 -5.49
N GLN A 100 5.21 -18.63 -6.09
CA GLN A 100 3.82 -19.03 -6.28
C GLN A 100 3.20 -19.39 -4.93
N LEU A 101 2.01 -18.88 -4.66
CA LEU A 101 1.26 -19.09 -3.42
C LEU A 101 0.05 -19.97 -3.68
N ASP A 102 -0.25 -20.88 -2.75
CA ASP A 102 -1.52 -21.63 -2.79
C ASP A 102 -2.66 -20.72 -2.28
N PRO A 103 -3.63 -20.35 -3.12
CA PRO A 103 -4.75 -19.50 -2.72
C PRO A 103 -5.55 -20.07 -1.54
N ALA A 104 -5.59 -21.39 -1.39
CA ALA A 104 -6.32 -22.05 -0.31
C ALA A 104 -5.79 -21.69 1.10
N LEU A 105 -4.56 -21.19 1.20
CA LEU A 105 -3.97 -20.73 2.46
C LEU A 105 -4.63 -19.45 2.99
N PHE A 106 -5.33 -18.68 2.14
CA PHE A 106 -5.81 -17.34 2.46
C PHE A 106 -7.34 -17.24 2.59
N GLY A 107 -8.04 -18.34 2.40
CA GLY A 107 -9.51 -18.40 2.42
C GLY A 107 -10.13 -18.35 1.03
N LYS A 108 -11.36 -17.88 0.94
CA LYS A 108 -12.10 -17.84 -0.32
C LYS A 108 -11.87 -16.51 -1.03
N SER A 109 -11.73 -16.54 -2.36
CA SER A 109 -11.50 -15.31 -3.13
C SER A 109 -12.69 -14.34 -3.08
N GLU A 110 -13.92 -14.84 -2.86
CA GLU A 110 -15.10 -14.01 -2.64
C GLU A 110 -15.09 -13.20 -1.33
N ASP A 111 -14.22 -13.56 -0.38
CA ASP A 111 -14.03 -12.81 0.86
C ASP A 111 -13.11 -11.60 0.68
N TYR A 112 -12.59 -11.38 -0.52
CA TYR A 112 -11.65 -10.29 -0.82
C TYR A 112 -12.18 -9.37 -1.91
N VAL A 113 -11.66 -8.15 -1.96
CA VAL A 113 -11.88 -7.26 -3.11
C VAL A 113 -11.39 -7.95 -4.38
N LYS A 114 -12.08 -7.68 -5.49
CA LYS A 114 -11.80 -8.34 -6.77
C LYS A 114 -10.31 -8.19 -7.16
N GLY A 115 -9.67 -9.31 -7.43
CA GLY A 115 -8.27 -9.37 -7.87
C GLY A 115 -7.23 -9.34 -6.75
N ALA A 116 -7.64 -9.26 -5.47
CA ALA A 116 -6.68 -9.22 -4.36
C ALA A 116 -5.96 -10.55 -4.12
N ILE A 117 -6.57 -11.69 -4.44
CA ILE A 117 -5.87 -12.99 -4.41
C ILE A 117 -5.33 -13.25 -5.81
N GLN A 118 -4.01 -13.30 -5.91
CA GLN A 118 -3.26 -13.55 -7.15
C GLN A 118 -2.30 -14.73 -6.97
N PRO A 119 -1.77 -15.32 -8.05
CA PRO A 119 -0.87 -16.47 -7.97
C PRO A 119 0.37 -16.25 -7.10
N CYS A 120 0.91 -15.02 -7.06
CA CYS A 120 2.16 -14.71 -6.35
C CYS A 120 1.98 -13.76 -5.16
N GLY A 121 0.76 -13.41 -4.78
CA GLY A 121 0.55 -12.49 -3.67
C GLY A 121 -0.89 -12.33 -3.26
N VAL A 122 -1.09 -11.69 -2.11
CA VAL A 122 -2.41 -11.46 -1.52
C VAL A 122 -2.53 -10.01 -1.08
N GLY A 123 -3.55 -9.33 -1.62
CA GLY A 123 -3.91 -7.97 -1.21
C GLY A 123 -4.32 -7.90 0.26
N PHE A 124 -3.85 -6.87 0.95
CA PHE A 124 -4.18 -6.73 2.37
C PHE A 124 -4.80 -5.38 2.72
N PHE A 125 -4.70 -4.38 1.86
CA PHE A 125 -5.51 -3.16 1.97
C PHE A 125 -5.73 -2.51 0.61
N VAL A 126 -6.76 -1.64 0.53
CA VAL A 126 -7.09 -0.80 -0.63
C VAL A 126 -6.82 0.67 -0.26
N TRP A 127 -6.18 1.38 -1.16
CA TRP A 127 -5.84 2.79 -1.02
C TRP A 127 -6.19 3.56 -2.30
N SER A 128 -6.08 4.87 -2.24
CA SER A 128 -6.31 5.71 -3.41
C SER A 128 -5.31 6.86 -3.48
N THR A 129 -4.85 7.15 -4.69
CA THR A 129 -4.22 8.43 -5.00
C THR A 129 -5.32 9.43 -5.36
N VAL A 130 -5.40 10.48 -4.56
CA VAL A 130 -6.45 11.50 -4.63
C VAL A 130 -5.83 12.88 -4.81
N LEU A 131 -6.64 13.85 -5.24
CA LEU A 131 -6.31 15.25 -5.10
C LEU A 131 -6.48 15.65 -3.63
N ALA A 132 -5.44 16.19 -3.03
CA ALA A 132 -5.47 16.76 -1.69
C ALA A 132 -5.13 18.25 -1.72
N TYR A 133 -5.70 19.01 -0.78
CA TYR A 133 -5.46 20.45 -0.68
C TYR A 133 -5.50 20.94 0.78
N ASN A 134 -4.88 22.10 1.00
CA ASN A 134 -4.93 22.79 2.28
C ASN A 134 -6.09 23.79 2.27
N ALA A 135 -7.15 23.53 3.04
CA ALA A 135 -8.36 24.35 3.08
C ALA A 135 -8.14 25.73 3.72
N ASP A 136 -7.06 25.95 4.46
CA ASP A 136 -6.71 27.26 5.00
C ASP A 136 -6.01 28.15 3.97
N LYS A 137 -5.49 27.56 2.88
CA LYS A 137 -4.74 28.27 1.84
C LYS A 137 -5.60 28.60 0.61
N LEU A 138 -6.72 27.93 0.42
CA LEU A 138 -7.60 28.11 -0.73
C LEU A 138 -8.93 28.75 -0.32
N LYS A 139 -9.34 29.82 -1.00
CA LYS A 139 -10.64 30.48 -0.78
C LYS A 139 -11.81 29.62 -1.25
N THR A 140 -11.58 28.83 -2.28
CA THR A 140 -12.57 27.91 -2.89
C THR A 140 -11.98 26.52 -2.92
N ALA A 141 -12.77 25.51 -2.58
CA ALA A 141 -12.36 24.11 -2.65
C ALA A 141 -12.24 23.68 -4.12
N PRO A 142 -11.14 23.00 -4.52
CA PRO A 142 -11.06 22.35 -5.82
C PRO A 142 -12.03 21.15 -5.86
N THR A 143 -12.51 20.79 -7.06
CA THR A 143 -13.49 19.72 -7.26
C THR A 143 -13.03 18.63 -8.21
N SER A 144 -11.95 18.88 -8.95
CA SER A 144 -11.47 17.99 -10.00
C SER A 144 -9.99 18.23 -10.35
N TRP A 145 -9.44 17.37 -11.19
CA TRP A 145 -8.10 17.57 -11.75
C TRP A 145 -8.03 18.77 -12.71
N VAL A 146 -9.15 19.22 -13.29
CA VAL A 146 -9.19 20.48 -14.06
C VAL A 146 -8.80 21.65 -13.16
N ASP A 147 -9.37 21.73 -11.95
CA ASP A 147 -9.02 22.76 -10.96
C ASP A 147 -7.55 22.67 -10.52
N PHE A 148 -7.03 21.45 -10.43
CA PHE A 148 -5.62 21.23 -10.09
C PHE A 148 -4.67 21.85 -11.13
N TRP A 149 -5.03 21.88 -12.42
CA TRP A 149 -4.25 22.50 -13.50
C TRP A 149 -4.50 24.02 -13.63
N ASP A 150 -5.60 24.55 -13.08
CA ASP A 150 -5.89 25.98 -13.15
C ASP A 150 -5.08 26.79 -12.12
N THR A 151 -3.85 27.18 -12.52
CA THR A 151 -2.96 28.00 -11.68
C THR A 151 -3.38 29.47 -11.61
N LYS A 152 -4.37 29.91 -12.40
CA LYS A 152 -4.93 31.28 -12.35
C LYS A 152 -5.99 31.39 -11.27
N GLN A 153 -6.94 30.46 -11.27
CA GLN A 153 -7.98 30.40 -10.23
C GLN A 153 -7.40 29.96 -8.89
N PHE A 154 -6.45 29.03 -8.90
CA PHE A 154 -5.80 28.50 -7.71
C PHE A 154 -4.29 28.76 -7.77
N PRO A 155 -3.82 29.97 -7.45
CA PRO A 155 -2.40 30.31 -7.53
C PRO A 155 -1.56 29.54 -6.51
N GLY A 156 -0.35 29.11 -6.93
CA GLY A 156 0.61 28.36 -6.10
C GLY A 156 1.13 27.10 -6.77
N LYS A 157 2.08 26.42 -6.12
CA LYS A 157 2.68 25.18 -6.63
C LYS A 157 1.76 23.99 -6.43
N ARG A 158 2.03 22.94 -7.20
CA ARG A 158 1.35 21.64 -7.20
C ARG A 158 2.32 20.52 -6.84
N GLY A 159 1.91 19.66 -5.92
CA GLY A 159 2.64 18.42 -5.64
C GLY A 159 2.19 17.31 -6.58
N LEU A 160 3.12 16.69 -7.31
CA LEU A 160 2.84 15.47 -8.07
C LEU A 160 3.88 14.41 -7.76
N ARG A 161 3.47 13.13 -7.83
CA ARG A 161 4.40 12.01 -7.74
C ARG A 161 5.36 12.05 -8.92
N LYS A 162 6.65 11.88 -8.66
CA LYS A 162 7.67 11.78 -9.69
C LYS A 162 7.63 10.38 -10.31
N GLY A 163 6.79 10.22 -11.30
CA GLY A 163 6.56 8.97 -12.02
C GLY A 163 5.42 9.11 -13.00
N ALA A 164 5.36 8.20 -13.96
CA ALA A 164 4.33 8.16 -15.00
C ALA A 164 2.98 7.72 -14.42
N LYS A 165 3.00 6.65 -13.59
CA LYS A 165 1.82 6.02 -12.98
C LYS A 165 1.06 7.02 -12.10
N TYR A 166 -0.25 7.10 -12.27
CA TYR A 166 -1.19 8.08 -11.73
C TYR A 166 -1.05 9.49 -12.33
N THR A 167 0.18 9.98 -12.56
CA THR A 167 0.43 11.33 -13.07
C THR A 167 -0.10 11.52 -14.50
N LEU A 168 0.04 10.52 -15.38
CA LEU A 168 -0.48 10.58 -16.75
C LEU A 168 -2.01 10.53 -16.79
N GLU A 169 -2.62 9.72 -15.94
CA GLU A 169 -4.07 9.65 -15.81
C GLU A 169 -4.65 11.00 -15.33
N PHE A 170 -4.04 11.61 -14.33
CA PHE A 170 -4.49 12.91 -13.83
C PHE A 170 -4.33 13.99 -14.88
N ALA A 171 -3.27 13.97 -15.68
CA ALA A 171 -3.09 14.89 -16.80
C ALA A 171 -4.19 14.74 -17.84
N LEU A 172 -4.58 13.51 -18.21
CA LEU A 172 -5.69 13.26 -19.13
C LEU A 172 -7.04 13.72 -18.57
N MET A 173 -7.31 13.45 -17.29
CA MET A 173 -8.53 13.92 -16.64
C MET A 173 -8.58 15.46 -16.57
N ALA A 174 -7.44 16.11 -16.32
CA ALA A 174 -7.31 17.56 -16.37
C ALA A 174 -7.52 18.12 -17.78
N ASP A 175 -7.24 17.34 -18.81
CA ASP A 175 -7.47 17.69 -20.22
C ASP A 175 -8.87 17.26 -20.73
N GLY A 176 -9.79 16.94 -19.81
CA GLY A 176 -11.20 16.67 -20.08
C GLY A 176 -11.53 15.22 -20.48
N VAL A 177 -10.61 14.28 -20.31
CA VAL A 177 -10.93 12.85 -20.48
C VAL A 177 -11.75 12.39 -19.26
N ALA A 178 -12.91 11.78 -19.53
CA ALA A 178 -13.72 11.24 -18.45
C ALA A 178 -12.96 10.12 -17.70
N PRO A 179 -13.07 10.04 -16.36
CA PRO A 179 -12.35 9.03 -15.58
C PRO A 179 -12.46 7.60 -16.12
N LYS A 180 -13.67 7.17 -16.50
CA LYS A 180 -13.93 5.83 -17.06
C LYS A 180 -13.24 5.54 -18.41
N ASP A 181 -12.81 6.57 -19.13
CA ASP A 181 -12.20 6.44 -20.46
C ASP A 181 -10.68 6.65 -20.43
N VAL A 182 -10.10 6.94 -19.26
CA VAL A 182 -8.69 7.34 -19.13
C VAL A 182 -7.73 6.28 -19.66
N TYR A 183 -7.91 5.01 -19.32
CA TYR A 183 -7.04 3.93 -19.80
C TYR A 183 -7.23 3.62 -21.27
N LYS A 184 -8.47 3.76 -21.80
CA LYS A 184 -8.73 3.65 -23.23
C LYS A 184 -7.95 4.68 -24.04
N VAL A 185 -7.85 5.91 -23.53
CA VAL A 185 -7.07 6.98 -24.17
C VAL A 185 -5.57 6.71 -23.99
N LEU A 186 -5.13 6.38 -22.78
CA LEU A 186 -3.72 6.15 -22.42
C LEU A 186 -3.11 4.94 -23.16
N ALA A 187 -3.93 3.97 -23.57
CA ALA A 187 -3.48 2.81 -24.33
C ALA A 187 -2.95 3.18 -25.74
N SER A 188 -3.28 4.36 -26.28
CA SER A 188 -2.79 4.81 -27.56
C SER A 188 -1.57 5.74 -27.42
N LYS A 189 -0.68 5.72 -28.43
CA LYS A 189 0.45 6.66 -28.48
C LYS A 189 -0.01 8.11 -28.44
N ASP A 190 -1.06 8.45 -29.18
CA ASP A 190 -1.61 9.81 -29.22
C ASP A 190 -2.16 10.26 -27.85
N GLY A 191 -2.80 9.33 -27.12
CA GLY A 191 -3.26 9.58 -25.75
C GLY A 191 -2.09 9.79 -24.77
N GLN A 192 -1.04 9.02 -24.89
CA GLN A 192 0.18 9.23 -24.11
C GLN A 192 0.83 10.59 -24.43
N ASP A 193 0.96 10.93 -25.72
CA ASP A 193 1.51 12.23 -26.16
C ASP A 193 0.66 13.39 -25.63
N ARG A 194 -0.66 13.23 -25.62
CA ARG A 194 -1.63 14.18 -25.04
C ARG A 194 -1.40 14.38 -23.54
N ALA A 195 -1.20 13.30 -22.78
CA ALA A 195 -0.92 13.38 -21.36
C ALA A 195 0.38 14.15 -21.07
N PHE A 196 1.47 13.83 -21.76
CA PHE A 196 2.74 14.56 -21.60
C PHE A 196 2.63 16.03 -22.00
N LYS A 197 1.92 16.35 -23.09
CA LYS A 197 1.65 17.74 -23.48
C LYS A 197 0.89 18.49 -22.40
N LYS A 198 -0.07 17.84 -21.75
CA LYS A 198 -0.81 18.45 -20.63
C LYS A 198 0.09 18.68 -19.42
N LEU A 199 1.02 17.77 -19.13
CA LEU A 199 2.01 17.95 -18.08
C LEU A 199 2.97 19.11 -18.36
N ASP A 200 3.32 19.40 -19.63
CA ASP A 200 4.17 20.54 -19.99
C ASP A 200 3.56 21.89 -19.51
N GLU A 201 2.24 22.02 -19.54
CA GLU A 201 1.54 23.22 -19.08
C GLU A 201 1.75 23.49 -17.58
N LEU A 202 1.83 22.40 -16.78
CA LEU A 202 1.94 22.49 -15.33
C LEU A 202 3.38 22.43 -14.82
N LYS A 203 4.30 21.91 -15.64
CA LYS A 203 5.69 21.60 -15.26
C LYS A 203 6.41 22.72 -14.49
N PRO A 204 6.31 24.02 -14.83
CA PRO A 204 6.97 25.09 -14.09
C PRO A 204 6.44 25.28 -12.66
N SER A 205 5.26 24.77 -12.36
CA SER A 205 4.56 24.90 -11.06
C SER A 205 4.60 23.61 -10.24
N ILE A 206 5.27 22.55 -10.71
CA ILE A 206 5.30 21.26 -10.02
C ILE A 206 6.43 21.23 -8.97
N GLN A 207 6.09 20.74 -7.80
CA GLN A 207 6.99 20.22 -6.80
C GLN A 207 6.83 18.70 -6.74
N TRP A 208 7.85 17.98 -7.14
CA TRP A 208 7.85 16.54 -7.19
C TRP A 208 7.98 15.92 -5.79
N TRP A 209 7.29 14.80 -5.58
CA TRP A 209 7.46 13.96 -4.42
C TRP A 209 7.70 12.50 -4.85
N GLU A 210 8.45 11.76 -4.03
CA GLU A 210 8.79 10.36 -4.25
C GLU A 210 8.26 9.48 -3.10
N ALA A 211 8.36 9.95 -1.86
CA ALA A 211 7.85 9.24 -0.68
C ALA A 211 6.47 9.73 -0.29
N GLY A 212 5.54 8.82 0.02
CA GLY A 212 4.15 9.14 0.38
C GLY A 212 3.97 10.01 1.63
N ALA A 213 5.03 10.21 2.44
CA ALA A 213 5.00 11.13 3.56
C ALA A 213 5.22 12.61 3.17
N GLN A 214 5.71 12.90 1.97
CA GLN A 214 6.04 14.25 1.53
C GLN A 214 4.81 15.12 1.21
N PRO A 215 3.77 14.64 0.49
CA PRO A 215 2.61 15.48 0.15
C PRO A 215 1.90 16.10 1.36
N PRO A 216 1.62 15.37 2.46
CA PRO A 216 1.03 15.98 3.65
C PRO A 216 1.91 17.10 4.23
N GLN A 217 3.22 16.93 4.24
CA GLN A 217 4.17 17.93 4.75
C GLN A 217 4.17 19.20 3.87
N TYR A 218 4.24 19.04 2.53
CA TYR A 218 4.21 20.16 1.59
C TYR A 218 2.90 20.95 1.64
N LEU A 219 1.77 20.25 1.85
CA LEU A 219 0.47 20.90 2.02
C LEU A 219 0.37 21.63 3.37
N ALA A 220 0.83 21.01 4.45
CA ALA A 220 0.79 21.62 5.78
C ALA A 220 1.69 22.86 5.88
N SER A 221 2.91 22.81 5.34
CA SER A 221 3.83 23.97 5.27
C SER A 221 3.34 25.06 4.32
N GLY A 222 2.53 24.71 3.31
CA GLY A 222 2.09 25.61 2.25
C GLY A 222 3.09 25.73 1.10
N ASP A 223 4.05 24.82 1.00
CA ASP A 223 4.97 24.73 -0.16
C ASP A 223 4.21 24.44 -1.45
N VAL A 224 3.11 23.69 -1.34
CA VAL A 224 2.13 23.49 -2.40
C VAL A 224 0.72 23.78 -1.88
N VAL A 225 -0.18 24.21 -2.76
CA VAL A 225 -1.59 24.46 -2.41
C VAL A 225 -2.49 23.26 -2.67
N MET A 226 -2.10 22.40 -3.61
CA MET A 226 -2.73 21.12 -3.95
C MET A 226 -1.64 20.08 -4.25
N SER A 227 -1.95 18.83 -4.00
CA SER A 227 -1.04 17.71 -4.31
C SER A 227 -1.83 16.47 -4.68
N SER A 228 -1.30 15.64 -5.60
CA SER A 228 -1.65 14.23 -5.58
C SER A 228 -1.11 13.65 -4.27
N ALA A 229 -1.87 12.77 -3.63
CA ALA A 229 -1.47 12.18 -2.35
C ALA A 229 -2.21 10.86 -2.11
N TYR A 230 -1.64 10.01 -1.30
CA TYR A 230 -2.33 8.82 -0.81
C TYR A 230 -3.32 9.21 0.29
N ASN A 231 -4.59 8.80 0.14
CA ASN A 231 -5.68 9.22 1.04
C ASN A 231 -5.38 8.97 2.52
N GLY A 232 -4.84 7.80 2.87
CA GLY A 232 -4.52 7.47 4.25
C GLY A 232 -3.39 8.30 4.85
N ARG A 233 -2.47 8.82 4.01
CA ARG A 233 -1.41 9.75 4.47
C ARG A 233 -1.97 11.13 4.80
N ILE A 234 -2.96 11.59 4.04
CA ILE A 234 -3.68 12.85 4.34
C ILE A 234 -4.52 12.67 5.61
N ALA A 235 -5.28 11.57 5.70
CA ALA A 235 -6.12 11.27 6.85
C ALA A 235 -5.32 11.24 8.17
N ALA A 236 -4.08 10.76 8.14
CA ALA A 236 -3.22 10.68 9.32
C ALA A 236 -2.90 12.05 9.95
N VAL A 237 -2.91 13.13 9.17
CA VAL A 237 -2.55 14.50 9.63
C VAL A 237 -3.70 15.51 9.50
N GLN A 238 -4.86 15.13 8.98
CA GLN A 238 -5.97 16.07 8.72
C GLN A 238 -6.57 16.69 10.00
N LYS A 239 -6.35 16.10 11.17
CA LYS A 239 -6.77 16.66 12.44
C LYS A 239 -5.87 17.82 12.93
N GLU A 240 -4.61 17.80 12.52
CA GLU A 240 -3.58 18.79 12.90
C GLU A 240 -3.42 19.89 11.85
N SER A 241 -3.73 19.55 10.60
CA SER A 241 -3.58 20.44 9.45
C SER A 241 -4.85 20.34 8.62
N ASN A 242 -5.59 21.41 8.43
CA ASN A 242 -6.90 21.43 7.73
C ASN A 242 -6.81 20.95 6.26
N LEU A 243 -6.25 19.74 6.07
CA LEU A 243 -6.12 19.09 4.77
C LEU A 243 -7.42 18.38 4.42
N LYS A 244 -7.78 18.45 3.15
CA LYS A 244 -8.97 17.80 2.58
C LYS A 244 -8.60 16.98 1.37
N VAL A 245 -9.42 16.00 1.04
CA VAL A 245 -9.30 15.18 -0.17
C VAL A 245 -10.49 15.40 -1.08
N VAL A 246 -10.26 15.28 -2.39
CA VAL A 246 -11.27 15.23 -3.43
C VAL A 246 -11.21 13.85 -4.05
N TRP A 247 -12.29 13.08 -3.92
CA TRP A 247 -12.38 11.71 -4.41
C TRP A 247 -12.62 11.63 -5.92
N ASN A 248 -13.18 12.71 -6.51
CA ASN A 248 -13.49 12.77 -7.93
C ASN A 248 -12.23 12.62 -8.81
N GLY A 249 -12.19 11.56 -9.61
CA GLY A 249 -11.03 11.20 -10.43
C GLY A 249 -9.86 10.64 -9.62
N GLY A 250 -10.05 10.23 -8.35
CA GLY A 250 -9.08 9.44 -7.63
C GLY A 250 -8.84 8.09 -8.31
N ILE A 251 -7.66 7.53 -8.13
CA ILE A 251 -7.33 6.20 -8.65
C ILE A 251 -7.06 5.30 -7.46
N TYR A 252 -7.86 4.22 -7.32
CA TYR A 252 -7.67 3.25 -6.25
C TYR A 252 -6.96 2.00 -6.75
N ASP A 253 -6.17 1.43 -5.85
CA ASP A 253 -5.43 0.19 -6.01
C ASP A 253 -5.43 -0.57 -4.68
N PHE A 254 -4.88 -1.77 -4.67
CA PHE A 254 -4.55 -2.50 -3.45
C PHE A 254 -3.06 -2.81 -3.39
N ASP A 255 -2.53 -2.84 -2.17
CA ASP A 255 -1.20 -3.36 -1.93
C ASP A 255 -1.30 -4.81 -1.47
N ALA A 256 -0.33 -5.60 -1.92
CA ALA A 256 -0.25 -7.02 -1.65
C ALA A 256 1.09 -7.39 -1.00
N TRP A 257 1.06 -8.45 -0.21
CA TRP A 257 2.26 -9.14 0.20
C TRP A 257 2.71 -10.11 -0.88
N ALA A 258 3.99 -10.04 -1.24
CA ALA A 258 4.66 -10.99 -2.10
C ALA A 258 5.93 -11.53 -1.42
N ILE A 259 6.32 -12.74 -1.77
CA ILE A 259 7.55 -13.40 -1.29
C ILE A 259 8.54 -13.39 -2.43
N PRO A 260 9.69 -12.69 -2.33
CA PRO A 260 10.74 -12.76 -3.34
C PRO A 260 11.24 -14.20 -3.52
N LYS A 261 11.41 -14.62 -4.76
CA LYS A 261 11.82 -16.00 -5.09
C LYS A 261 13.24 -16.28 -4.64
N GLY A 262 13.46 -17.48 -4.06
CA GLY A 262 14.79 -17.96 -3.69
C GLY A 262 15.09 -17.94 -2.19
N LEU A 263 14.07 -17.81 -1.34
CA LEU A 263 14.21 -18.05 0.09
C LEU A 263 14.46 -19.54 0.39
N ASP A 264 15.12 -19.82 1.51
CA ASP A 264 15.12 -21.17 2.05
C ASP A 264 13.71 -21.58 2.52
N ALA A 265 13.46 -22.88 2.56
CA ALA A 265 12.13 -23.43 2.85
C ALA A 265 11.55 -22.97 4.21
N LYS A 266 12.41 -22.78 5.23
CA LYS A 266 11.95 -22.36 6.57
C LYS A 266 11.48 -20.92 6.58
N ARG A 267 12.23 -20.00 5.92
CA ARG A 267 11.86 -18.60 5.77
C ARG A 267 10.62 -18.44 4.89
N ALA A 268 10.56 -19.17 3.74
CA ALA A 268 9.41 -19.15 2.85
C ALA A 268 8.12 -19.61 3.55
N GLU A 269 8.18 -20.68 4.35
CA GLU A 269 7.03 -21.16 5.11
C GLU A 269 6.58 -20.16 6.19
N ALA A 270 7.53 -19.53 6.90
CA ALA A 270 7.19 -18.48 7.87
C ALA A 270 6.58 -17.25 7.20
N ALA A 271 7.07 -16.84 6.04
CA ALA A 271 6.53 -15.75 5.25
C ALA A 271 5.07 -16.04 4.81
N LYS A 272 4.77 -17.25 4.32
CA LYS A 272 3.39 -17.68 4.00
C LYS A 272 2.46 -17.61 5.22
N LYS A 273 2.94 -18.06 6.38
CA LYS A 273 2.17 -17.96 7.64
C LYS A 273 1.91 -16.52 8.04
N PHE A 274 2.90 -15.64 7.86
CA PHE A 274 2.71 -14.20 8.12
C PHE A 274 1.67 -13.60 7.19
N ILE A 275 1.68 -13.91 5.88
CA ILE A 275 0.64 -13.47 4.95
C ILE A 275 -0.71 -13.94 5.45
N ALA A 276 -0.88 -15.26 5.67
CA ALA A 276 -2.15 -15.83 6.14
C ALA A 276 -2.66 -15.20 7.45
N PHE A 277 -1.76 -14.83 8.34
CA PHE A 277 -2.08 -14.10 9.57
C PHE A 277 -2.54 -12.66 9.27
N SER A 278 -1.76 -11.91 8.47
CA SER A 278 -1.99 -10.48 8.22
C SER A 278 -3.30 -10.20 7.46
N VAL A 279 -3.77 -11.16 6.64
CA VAL A 279 -5.00 -11.01 5.86
C VAL A 279 -6.26 -11.45 6.61
N GLN A 280 -6.16 -11.85 7.88
CA GLN A 280 -7.34 -12.16 8.69
C GLN A 280 -8.18 -10.88 8.94
N PRO A 281 -9.51 -11.00 9.02
CA PRO A 281 -10.39 -9.84 9.21
C PRO A 281 -10.02 -8.97 10.42
N GLN A 282 -9.62 -9.58 11.54
CA GLN A 282 -9.26 -8.85 12.75
C GLN A 282 -7.98 -8.02 12.57
N GLN A 283 -6.97 -8.54 11.88
CA GLN A 283 -5.72 -7.84 11.59
C GLN A 283 -5.97 -6.68 10.63
N GLN A 284 -6.75 -6.89 9.58
CA GLN A 284 -7.09 -5.83 8.64
C GLN A 284 -8.00 -4.75 9.26
N LYS A 285 -8.92 -5.14 10.16
CA LYS A 285 -9.65 -4.18 10.99
C LYS A 285 -8.69 -3.29 11.76
N THR A 286 -7.76 -3.89 12.52
CA THR A 286 -6.80 -3.13 13.32
C THR A 286 -5.93 -2.22 12.44
N TYR A 287 -5.53 -2.69 11.25
CA TYR A 287 -4.79 -1.89 10.30
C TYR A 287 -5.61 -0.67 9.84
N SER A 288 -6.85 -0.87 9.40
CA SER A 288 -7.74 0.18 8.92
C SER A 288 -8.13 1.20 10.01
N GLU A 289 -8.14 0.81 11.27
CA GLU A 289 -8.35 1.72 12.42
C GLU A 289 -7.14 2.63 12.68
N ASN A 290 -5.95 2.29 12.17
CA ASN A 290 -4.72 3.05 12.36
C ASN A 290 -4.29 3.86 11.14
N ILE A 291 -4.87 3.58 9.96
CA ILE A 291 -4.70 4.35 8.74
C ILE A 291 -5.96 4.21 7.89
N ALA A 292 -6.42 5.29 7.26
CA ALA A 292 -7.68 5.30 6.48
C ALA A 292 -7.53 4.58 5.12
N TYR A 293 -7.12 3.33 5.15
CA TYR A 293 -7.10 2.41 4.01
C TYR A 293 -8.15 1.32 4.20
N GLY A 294 -8.86 0.99 3.13
CA GLY A 294 -9.90 -0.03 3.19
C GLY A 294 -9.31 -1.43 3.32
N PRO A 295 -9.93 -2.35 4.05
CA PRO A 295 -9.47 -3.73 4.10
C PRO A 295 -9.66 -4.40 2.73
N ALA A 296 -8.67 -5.20 2.30
CA ALA A 296 -8.83 -6.05 1.11
C ALA A 296 -9.71 -7.27 1.41
N ASN A 297 -9.67 -7.79 2.63
CA ASN A 297 -10.62 -8.80 3.10
C ASN A 297 -11.92 -8.12 3.55
N ILE A 298 -12.99 -8.29 2.74
CA ILE A 298 -14.28 -7.61 2.97
C ILE A 298 -14.98 -8.05 4.25
N GLN A 299 -14.62 -9.19 4.82
CA GLN A 299 -15.14 -9.66 6.12
C GLN A 299 -14.67 -8.77 7.29
N ALA A 300 -13.65 -7.92 7.09
CA ALA A 300 -13.22 -6.93 8.07
C ALA A 300 -14.15 -5.70 8.10
N VAL A 301 -14.86 -5.38 7.01
CA VAL A 301 -15.70 -4.17 6.89
C VAL A 301 -16.78 -4.11 7.98
N PRO A 302 -17.55 -5.17 8.28
CA PRO A 302 -18.56 -5.13 9.36
C PRO A 302 -17.97 -4.95 10.75
N LEU A 303 -16.67 -5.14 10.93
CA LEU A 303 -15.99 -4.99 12.22
C LEU A 303 -15.56 -3.54 12.48
N LEU A 304 -15.62 -2.66 11.47
CA LEU A 304 -15.19 -1.27 11.54
C LEU A 304 -16.32 -0.35 11.99
N ALA A 305 -15.96 0.67 12.77
CA ALA A 305 -16.90 1.70 13.17
C ALA A 305 -17.24 2.62 11.98
N LYS A 306 -18.45 3.19 11.97
CA LYS A 306 -18.94 4.02 10.87
C LYS A 306 -18.10 5.29 10.63
N ASP A 307 -17.55 5.87 11.69
CA ASP A 307 -16.69 7.04 11.61
C ASP A 307 -15.32 6.73 11.00
N VAL A 308 -14.84 5.48 11.13
CA VAL A 308 -13.62 5.02 10.47
C VAL A 308 -13.88 4.79 8.97
N LEU A 309 -15.02 4.22 8.62
CA LEU A 309 -15.37 3.89 7.22
C LEU A 309 -15.45 5.14 6.32
N LYS A 310 -15.94 6.29 6.82
CA LYS A 310 -16.21 7.49 6.00
C LYS A 310 -15.00 8.04 5.24
N ASP A 311 -13.78 7.85 5.75
CA ASP A 311 -12.54 8.34 5.16
C ASP A 311 -11.82 7.28 4.31
N MET A 312 -12.49 6.12 4.06
CA MET A 312 -11.91 5.03 3.27
C MET A 312 -12.24 5.15 1.80
N PRO A 313 -11.33 4.74 0.90
CA PRO A 313 -11.55 4.77 -0.54
C PRO A 313 -12.68 3.84 -1.00
N THR A 314 -12.96 2.81 -0.22
CA THR A 314 -13.87 1.70 -0.56
C THR A 314 -15.33 1.92 -0.17
N THR A 315 -15.68 3.06 0.46
CA THR A 315 -17.09 3.36 0.72
C THR A 315 -17.86 3.58 -0.58
N PRO A 316 -19.17 3.28 -0.63
CA PRO A 316 -19.97 3.48 -1.84
C PRO A 316 -19.89 4.90 -2.40
N GLU A 317 -19.91 5.91 -1.52
CA GLU A 317 -19.83 7.32 -1.92
C GLU A 317 -18.47 7.69 -2.51
N ASN A 318 -17.39 7.20 -1.91
CA ASN A 318 -16.03 7.54 -2.34
C ASN A 318 -15.65 6.78 -3.61
N ILE A 319 -15.93 5.47 -3.69
CA ILE A 319 -15.53 4.63 -4.82
C ILE A 319 -16.29 4.98 -6.12
N ALA A 320 -17.53 5.46 -6.01
CA ALA A 320 -18.36 5.80 -7.17
C ALA A 320 -17.75 6.89 -8.07
N ASN A 321 -16.86 7.72 -7.51
CA ASN A 321 -16.23 8.85 -8.20
C ASN A 321 -14.76 8.58 -8.57
N GLN A 322 -14.29 7.35 -8.36
CA GLN A 322 -12.90 6.97 -8.59
C GLN A 322 -12.77 5.99 -9.76
N VAL A 323 -11.55 5.76 -10.16
CA VAL A 323 -11.16 4.77 -11.19
C VAL A 323 -10.34 3.68 -10.54
N GLN A 324 -10.64 2.43 -10.83
CA GLN A 324 -9.71 1.35 -10.50
C GLN A 324 -8.50 1.44 -11.42
N ILE A 325 -7.31 1.25 -10.89
CA ILE A 325 -6.12 1.13 -11.72
C ILE A 325 -6.29 -0.01 -12.72
N ASP A 326 -5.85 0.20 -13.96
CA ASP A 326 -5.77 -0.89 -14.93
C ASP A 326 -4.45 -1.62 -14.76
N VAL A 327 -4.52 -2.74 -14.04
CA VAL A 327 -3.37 -3.57 -13.68
C VAL A 327 -2.66 -4.08 -14.93
N SER A 328 -3.41 -4.56 -15.92
CA SER A 328 -2.84 -5.10 -17.16
C SER A 328 -2.12 -4.00 -17.94
N PHE A 329 -2.77 -2.83 -18.06
CA PHE A 329 -2.15 -1.69 -18.74
C PHE A 329 -0.79 -1.32 -18.13
N TRP A 330 -0.73 -1.18 -16.80
CA TRP A 330 0.52 -0.78 -16.12
C TRP A 330 1.55 -1.90 -16.05
N ALA A 331 1.13 -3.16 -15.95
CA ALA A 331 2.03 -4.31 -16.07
C ALA A 331 2.75 -4.33 -17.43
N ASP A 332 1.99 -4.09 -18.51
CA ASP A 332 2.51 -4.15 -19.88
C ASP A 332 3.29 -2.89 -20.31
N ASN A 333 2.88 -1.71 -19.86
CA ASN A 333 3.39 -0.42 -20.36
C ASN A 333 4.21 0.37 -19.33
N GLY A 334 4.21 -0.06 -18.08
CA GLY A 334 4.75 0.73 -16.95
C GLY A 334 6.23 1.07 -17.13
N GLU A 335 7.06 0.09 -17.48
CA GLU A 335 8.50 0.32 -17.64
C GLU A 335 8.81 1.34 -18.76
N GLN A 336 8.18 1.20 -19.92
CA GLN A 336 8.37 2.12 -21.04
C GLN A 336 7.90 3.55 -20.69
N LEU A 337 6.73 3.67 -20.03
CA LEU A 337 6.17 4.96 -19.65
C LEU A 337 7.00 5.64 -18.56
N GLU A 338 7.53 4.90 -17.61
CA GLU A 338 8.45 5.45 -16.59
C GLU A 338 9.78 5.90 -17.20
N GLN A 339 10.36 5.16 -18.13
CA GLN A 339 11.56 5.60 -18.87
C GLN A 339 11.28 6.88 -19.67
N ARG A 340 10.13 6.95 -20.35
CA ARG A 340 9.70 8.15 -21.07
C ARG A 340 9.49 9.33 -20.13
N PHE A 341 8.82 9.10 -18.98
CA PHE A 341 8.59 10.12 -17.95
C PHE A 341 9.90 10.68 -17.40
N ASN A 342 10.85 9.81 -17.03
CA ASN A 342 12.16 10.22 -16.54
C ASN A 342 12.92 11.06 -17.56
N SER A 343 12.88 10.69 -18.83
CA SER A 343 13.48 11.46 -19.92
C SER A 343 12.81 12.82 -20.15
N TRP A 344 11.49 12.88 -19.98
CA TRP A 344 10.69 14.11 -20.05
C TRP A 344 10.95 15.02 -18.83
N ALA A 345 10.97 14.46 -17.63
CA ALA A 345 11.16 15.20 -16.39
C ALA A 345 12.55 15.85 -16.27
N ALA A 346 13.57 15.24 -16.91
CA ALA A 346 14.94 15.74 -16.93
C ALA A 346 15.17 16.96 -17.86
N LYS A 347 14.26 17.25 -18.78
CA LYS A 347 14.28 18.44 -19.66
C LYS A 347 13.71 19.67 -18.96
#